data_efdbdd554806d769300690f6562dacec
#
_entry.id   efdbdd554806d769300690f6562dacec
#
_cell.length_a   1.000
_cell.length_b   1.000
_cell.length_c   1.000
_cell.angle_alpha   90.00
_cell.angle_beta   90.00
_cell.angle_gamma   90.00
#
_symmetry.space_group_name_H-M   'P 1'
#
loop_
_entity.id
_entity.type
_entity.pdbx_description
1 polymer ?
#
loop_
_entity_poly.entity_id
_entity_poly.type
_entity_poly.pdbx_seq_one_letter_code
_entity_poly.pdbx_strand_id
1 'polypeptide(L)'
;MKEVWLTGLLELDCSEVKNITNTERSKQFLNNQSVNYSVAFPALYNLSSFINKNCNNYKRNGSSNLFLPNVLGRINQITEDNEWEKMEEGQRTDAASLLMNSLEISIEMAVVNMDMEKYNLTVDSLGLQVKILRNKVTRVNGTVTLLAKQNQMEFHWETKESKYNYEFAAVSFIVCTKMGALLNVKELEMENKKFGKEHLELNSNLLMAIMTTSNQRLDNVTFIIKNKKVDDVNDYTVCVFLRKSQGRVFWSTTGCEKMSSNHSHTLCNCRHLSNFAVLVALYKVEGPALTIITYIGIMISLVALLTAIITFIMCRAIQSSRTTIHTHLCFCLFLAELLFLIGISKTENKGVCAAIAGVLHYLFLASFMWMLLEGFQLYLMVVKVFQAQSLHGKYTYPIAYGTPALIVILSAAVYPEGYGTREHCWLTMEKGFRWSFVAPMCIIFLVNLIFLIVTIWKLIQKFHSLSPDLTDLQKVRVFVITAIAQLVLLGSAWIFGVFHFQRRTIALAYIFTILNSFQGTFIFILHCVINKQVRSEYRVWFVNVCNFLKVSKYSSFADSFQPSSSSQVGTSATDE
;
A
#
# COMPACT_ATOMS: atom_id res chain seq x y z
N MET A 1 47.33 -13.10 -42.46
CA MET A 1 46.07 -13.89 -42.36
C MET A 1 45.21 -13.52 -41.14
N LYS A 2 45.63 -12.60 -40.27
CA LYS A 2 44.80 -12.07 -39.16
C LYS A 2 43.93 -10.86 -39.54
N GLU A 3 44.26 -10.14 -40.61
CA GLU A 3 43.58 -8.88 -40.97
C GLU A 3 42.30 -9.06 -41.83
N VAL A 4 42.14 -10.19 -42.51
CA VAL A 4 40.97 -10.44 -43.35
C VAL A 4 39.74 -10.93 -42.59
N TRP A 5 39.90 -11.26 -41.31
CA TRP A 5 38.85 -11.82 -40.43
C TRP A 5 37.96 -10.79 -39.75
N LEU A 6 38.40 -9.52 -39.74
CA LEU A 6 37.72 -8.44 -38.98
C LEU A 6 36.67 -7.68 -39.76
N THR A 7 36.57 -7.87 -41.09
CA THR A 7 35.70 -7.07 -41.94
C THR A 7 34.31 -7.66 -42.20
N GLY A 8 34.01 -8.85 -41.66
CA GLY A 8 32.69 -9.49 -41.80
C GLY A 8 31.94 -9.75 -40.50
N LEU A 9 32.50 -9.40 -39.34
CA LEU A 9 31.94 -9.65 -38.03
C LEU A 9 31.52 -8.35 -37.38
N LEU A 10 30.21 -8.25 -37.12
CA LEU A 10 29.54 -7.25 -36.28
C LEU A 10 30.17 -5.86 -36.32
N GLU A 11 29.60 -4.92 -37.03
CA GLU A 11 29.84 -3.50 -36.79
C GLU A 11 29.42 -3.15 -35.38
N LEU A 12 30.37 -3.23 -34.44
CA LEU A 12 30.17 -2.75 -33.07
C LEU A 12 29.80 -1.27 -33.17
N ASP A 13 28.56 -0.94 -32.91
CA ASP A 13 28.10 0.44 -33.04
C ASP A 13 28.44 1.23 -31.78
N CYS A 14 29.65 1.85 -31.80
CA CYS A 14 30.07 2.79 -30.76
C CYS A 14 29.24 4.08 -30.76
N SER A 15 28.27 4.26 -31.69
CA SER A 15 27.41 5.45 -31.75
C SER A 15 26.43 5.51 -30.57
N GLU A 16 25.98 4.37 -30.06
CA GLU A 16 25.16 4.33 -28.88
C GLU A 16 25.90 4.86 -27.63
N VAL A 17 27.19 4.52 -27.45
CA VAL A 17 28.01 5.07 -26.37
C VAL A 17 28.20 6.58 -26.55
N LYS A 18 28.35 7.05 -27.78
CA LYS A 18 28.43 8.49 -28.10
C LYS A 18 27.11 9.21 -27.83
N ASN A 19 25.99 8.60 -28.14
CA ASN A 19 24.66 9.18 -27.85
C ASN A 19 24.42 9.38 -26.36
N ILE A 20 24.94 8.50 -25.52
CA ILE A 20 24.85 8.59 -24.05
C ILE A 20 25.65 9.80 -23.52
N THR A 21 26.83 10.05 -24.09
CA THR A 21 27.69 11.20 -23.70
C THR A 21 27.25 12.53 -24.35
N ASN A 22 26.46 12.50 -25.42
CA ASN A 22 26.02 13.66 -26.19
C ASN A 22 24.56 14.06 -25.97
N THR A 23 23.81 13.42 -25.09
CA THR A 23 22.47 13.86 -24.74
C THR A 23 22.51 15.30 -24.22
N GLU A 24 21.56 16.14 -24.60
CA GLU A 24 21.47 17.54 -24.13
C GLU A 24 21.50 17.65 -22.61
N ARG A 25 20.96 16.65 -21.91
CA ARG A 25 21.01 16.54 -20.44
C ARG A 25 22.43 16.31 -19.91
N SER A 26 23.28 15.52 -20.58
CA SER A 26 24.68 15.38 -20.16
C SER A 26 25.51 16.63 -20.46
N LYS A 27 25.15 17.40 -21.51
CA LYS A 27 25.76 18.70 -21.79
C LYS A 27 25.32 19.79 -20.81
N GLN A 28 24.03 19.81 -20.40
CA GLN A 28 23.55 20.69 -19.34
C GLN A 28 24.19 20.37 -17.99
N PHE A 29 24.49 19.11 -17.73
CA PHE A 29 25.21 18.68 -16.55
C PHE A 29 26.62 19.22 -16.47
N LEU A 30 27.34 19.22 -17.59
CA LEU A 30 28.72 19.75 -17.68
C LEU A 30 28.77 21.29 -17.61
N ASN A 31 27.70 21.96 -18.03
CA ASN A 31 27.66 23.44 -18.09
C ASN A 31 27.07 24.10 -16.83
N ASN A 32 26.30 23.39 -16.01
CA ASN A 32 25.66 23.92 -14.81
C ASN A 32 26.35 23.41 -13.53
N GLN A 33 27.42 24.09 -13.12
CA GLN A 33 28.09 23.85 -11.83
C GLN A 33 27.25 24.25 -10.60
N SER A 34 26.01 24.75 -10.76
CA SER A 34 25.18 25.30 -9.69
C SER A 34 24.10 24.38 -9.16
N VAL A 35 23.91 23.18 -9.71
CA VAL A 35 22.93 22.22 -9.23
C VAL A 35 23.64 21.12 -8.45
N ASN A 36 23.23 20.87 -7.21
CA ASN A 36 23.73 19.78 -6.35
C ASN A 36 23.38 18.41 -6.95
N TYR A 37 24.17 17.96 -7.93
CA TYR A 37 24.09 16.61 -8.47
C TYR A 37 24.84 15.64 -7.53
N SER A 38 24.26 14.45 -7.33
CA SER A 38 24.90 13.41 -6.52
C SER A 38 26.24 12.99 -7.12
N VAL A 39 27.14 12.52 -6.28
CA VAL A 39 28.50 12.02 -6.65
C VAL A 39 28.44 10.88 -7.70
N ALA A 40 27.30 10.20 -7.82
CA ALA A 40 27.08 9.09 -8.73
C ALA A 40 27.13 9.50 -10.23
N PHE A 41 26.68 10.70 -10.59
CA PHE A 41 26.70 11.17 -12.00
C PHE A 41 28.09 11.33 -12.60
N PRO A 42 29.07 11.94 -11.91
CA PRO A 42 30.46 11.97 -12.39
C PRO A 42 31.05 10.58 -12.59
N ALA A 43 30.74 9.63 -11.72
CA ALA A 43 31.21 8.25 -11.84
C ALA A 43 30.63 7.55 -13.07
N LEU A 44 29.32 7.74 -13.36
CA LEU A 44 28.67 7.26 -14.58
C LEU A 44 29.24 7.87 -15.86
N TYR A 45 29.49 9.18 -15.84
CA TYR A 45 30.14 9.88 -16.95
C TYR A 45 31.54 9.35 -17.22
N ASN A 46 32.35 9.16 -16.17
CA ASN A 46 33.68 8.60 -16.25
C ASN A 46 33.66 7.16 -16.78
N LEU A 47 32.67 6.34 -16.36
CA LEU A 47 32.49 4.99 -16.88
C LEU A 47 32.16 5.01 -18.39
N SER A 48 31.19 5.82 -18.79
CA SER A 48 30.78 5.96 -20.20
C SER A 48 31.95 6.49 -21.08
N SER A 49 32.68 7.48 -20.60
CA SER A 49 33.86 8.00 -21.27
C SER A 49 34.97 6.95 -21.43
N PHE A 50 35.20 6.16 -20.37
CA PHE A 50 36.16 5.05 -20.40
C PHE A 50 35.77 3.99 -21.44
N ILE A 51 34.49 3.59 -21.49
CA ILE A 51 33.97 2.62 -22.45
C ILE A 51 34.08 3.17 -23.87
N ASN A 52 33.72 4.43 -24.12
CA ASN A 52 33.81 5.08 -25.43
C ASN A 52 35.24 5.17 -25.95
N LYS A 53 36.19 5.56 -25.07
CA LYS A 53 37.63 5.61 -25.43
C LYS A 53 38.13 4.21 -25.81
N ASN A 54 37.75 3.18 -25.07
CA ASN A 54 38.18 1.82 -25.35
C ASN A 54 37.48 1.24 -26.59
N CYS A 55 36.22 1.58 -26.84
CA CYS A 55 35.49 1.18 -28.04
C CYS A 55 36.17 1.69 -29.31
N ASN A 56 36.61 2.93 -29.31
CA ASN A 56 37.35 3.50 -30.45
C ASN A 56 38.77 2.90 -30.62
N ASN A 57 39.47 2.60 -29.52
CA ASN A 57 40.77 1.94 -29.55
C ASN A 57 40.65 0.46 -29.97
N TYR A 58 39.57 -0.20 -29.58
CA TYR A 58 39.30 -1.57 -29.92
C TYR A 58 39.14 -1.77 -31.45
N LYS A 59 38.48 -0.85 -32.14
CA LYS A 59 38.39 -0.83 -33.61
C LYS A 59 39.76 -0.73 -34.26
N ARG A 60 40.81 -0.25 -33.56
CA ARG A 60 42.15 -0.02 -34.09
C ARG A 60 43.17 -1.10 -33.76
N ASN A 61 43.20 -1.66 -32.55
CA ASN A 61 44.37 -2.41 -32.05
C ASN A 61 44.08 -3.77 -31.37
N GLY A 62 42.81 -4.26 -31.30
CA GLY A 62 42.54 -5.50 -30.56
C GLY A 62 42.71 -5.40 -29.05
N SER A 63 42.03 -6.21 -28.28
CA SER A 63 41.73 -5.99 -26.86
C SER A 63 42.83 -6.26 -25.86
N SER A 64 42.65 -5.71 -24.64
CA SER A 64 43.29 -6.19 -23.43
C SER A 64 42.31 -7.08 -22.62
N ASN A 65 42.80 -8.23 -22.15
CA ASN A 65 42.04 -9.16 -21.27
C ASN A 65 41.57 -8.53 -19.94
N LEU A 66 42.07 -7.33 -19.62
CA LEU A 66 41.76 -6.59 -18.39
C LEU A 66 40.56 -5.61 -18.55
N PHE A 67 40.02 -5.45 -19.75
CA PHE A 67 38.99 -4.45 -20.01
C PHE A 67 37.70 -4.76 -19.22
N LEU A 68 37.14 -5.97 -19.37
CA LEU A 68 35.89 -6.35 -18.74
C LEU A 68 35.95 -6.37 -17.21
N PRO A 69 36.97 -6.96 -16.55
CA PRO A 69 37.12 -6.86 -15.10
C PRO A 69 37.20 -5.43 -14.58
N ASN A 70 37.87 -4.51 -15.29
CA ASN A 70 37.95 -3.10 -14.90
C ASN A 70 36.59 -2.38 -15.02
N VAL A 71 35.80 -2.66 -16.07
CA VAL A 71 34.46 -2.11 -16.21
C VAL A 71 33.54 -2.62 -15.10
N LEU A 72 33.56 -3.92 -14.83
CA LEU A 72 32.74 -4.54 -13.79
C LEU A 72 33.14 -4.05 -12.39
N GLY A 73 34.41 -3.83 -12.11
CA GLY A 73 34.90 -3.22 -10.87
C GLY A 73 34.38 -1.79 -10.68
N ARG A 74 34.37 -0.97 -11.73
CA ARG A 74 33.79 0.38 -11.69
C ARG A 74 32.28 0.35 -11.50
N ILE A 75 31.54 -0.53 -12.17
CA ILE A 75 30.11 -0.71 -11.99
C ILE A 75 29.81 -1.16 -10.56
N ASN A 76 30.60 -2.06 -9.99
CA ASN A 76 30.46 -2.48 -8.59
C ASN A 76 30.59 -1.29 -7.63
N GLN A 77 31.63 -0.45 -7.80
CA GLN A 77 31.81 0.76 -6.99
C GLN A 77 30.62 1.72 -7.11
N ILE A 78 30.13 1.96 -8.33
CA ILE A 78 28.99 2.84 -8.61
C ILE A 78 27.71 2.31 -7.96
N THR A 79 27.47 0.99 -7.99
CA THR A 79 26.25 0.38 -7.43
C THR A 79 26.30 0.22 -5.90
N GLU A 80 27.47 0.36 -5.28
CA GLU A 80 27.65 0.33 -3.82
C GLU A 80 27.42 1.68 -3.15
N ASP A 81 27.40 2.77 -3.92
CA ASP A 81 27.21 4.11 -3.40
C ASP A 81 25.74 4.31 -2.93
N ASN A 82 25.56 4.80 -1.70
CA ASN A 82 24.24 5.07 -1.12
C ASN A 82 23.64 6.40 -1.63
N GLU A 83 24.35 7.14 -2.47
CA GLU A 83 23.88 8.41 -3.02
C GLU A 83 22.68 8.28 -3.98
N TRP A 84 22.39 7.07 -4.46
CA TRP A 84 21.24 6.78 -5.32
C TRP A 84 19.89 7.11 -4.68
N GLU A 85 19.79 6.96 -3.36
CA GLU A 85 18.54 7.25 -2.64
C GLU A 85 18.20 8.74 -2.62
N LYS A 86 19.22 9.60 -2.78
CA LYS A 86 19.08 11.07 -2.79
C LYS A 86 18.71 11.63 -4.17
N MET A 87 18.77 10.82 -5.22
CA MET A 87 18.45 11.25 -6.59
C MET A 87 16.95 11.38 -6.81
N GLU A 88 16.55 12.35 -7.64
CA GLU A 88 15.19 12.43 -8.15
C GLU A 88 14.82 11.21 -9.00
N GLU A 89 13.56 10.85 -8.98
CA GLU A 89 12.97 9.65 -9.56
C GLU A 89 13.33 9.42 -11.03
N GLY A 90 13.17 10.44 -11.87
CA GLY A 90 13.51 10.36 -13.28
C GLY A 90 15.01 10.17 -13.52
N GLN A 91 15.85 10.76 -12.68
CA GLN A 91 17.31 10.66 -12.77
C GLN A 91 17.80 9.24 -12.45
N ARG A 92 17.19 8.55 -11.48
CA ARG A 92 17.51 7.16 -11.13
C ARG A 92 17.26 6.20 -12.29
N THR A 93 16.14 6.34 -12.96
CA THR A 93 15.77 5.49 -14.11
C THR A 93 16.71 5.71 -15.30
N ASP A 94 17.07 6.97 -15.58
CA ASP A 94 18.04 7.32 -16.62
C ASP A 94 19.43 6.74 -16.30
N ALA A 95 19.86 6.83 -15.04
CA ALA A 95 21.14 6.29 -14.57
C ALA A 95 21.17 4.75 -14.63
N ALA A 96 20.11 4.07 -14.24
CA ALA A 96 19.98 2.62 -14.37
C ALA A 96 20.02 2.16 -15.83
N SER A 97 19.33 2.86 -16.72
CA SER A 97 19.38 2.60 -18.16
C SER A 97 20.79 2.77 -18.73
N LEU A 98 21.50 3.81 -18.31
CA LEU A 98 22.89 4.08 -18.70
C LEU A 98 23.85 2.97 -18.25
N LEU A 99 23.71 2.52 -17.00
CA LEU A 99 24.51 1.40 -16.46
C LEU A 99 24.26 0.10 -17.22
N MET A 100 22.99 -0.22 -17.50
CA MET A 100 22.64 -1.42 -18.26
C MET A 100 23.21 -1.41 -19.67
N ASN A 101 23.05 -0.30 -20.40
CA ASN A 101 23.61 -0.16 -21.76
C ASN A 101 25.14 -0.23 -21.72
N SER A 102 25.79 0.41 -20.74
CA SER A 102 27.26 0.37 -20.58
C SER A 102 27.75 -1.06 -20.33
N LEU A 103 27.03 -1.82 -19.53
CA LEU A 103 27.34 -3.22 -19.24
C LEU A 103 27.18 -4.10 -20.49
N GLU A 104 26.06 -3.94 -21.21
CA GLU A 104 25.76 -4.67 -22.44
C GLU A 104 26.85 -4.48 -23.49
N ILE A 105 27.19 -3.24 -23.85
CA ILE A 105 28.24 -2.90 -24.81
C ILE A 105 29.58 -3.44 -24.38
N SER A 106 29.93 -3.33 -23.07
CA SER A 106 31.22 -3.81 -22.56
C SER A 106 31.35 -5.32 -22.67
N ILE A 107 30.27 -6.07 -22.46
CA ILE A 107 30.25 -7.52 -22.60
C ILE A 107 30.36 -7.92 -24.05
N GLU A 108 29.60 -7.28 -24.95
CA GLU A 108 29.71 -7.54 -26.40
C GLU A 108 31.11 -7.31 -26.93
N MET A 109 31.76 -6.21 -26.53
CA MET A 109 33.16 -5.92 -26.86
C MET A 109 34.12 -7.00 -26.35
N ALA A 110 33.96 -7.44 -25.12
CA ALA A 110 34.85 -8.41 -24.50
C ALA A 110 34.71 -9.80 -25.12
N VAL A 111 33.47 -10.24 -25.33
CA VAL A 111 33.14 -11.60 -25.79
C VAL A 111 33.69 -11.90 -27.17
N VAL A 112 33.72 -10.92 -28.07
CA VAL A 112 34.28 -11.09 -29.44
C VAL A 112 35.76 -11.49 -29.41
N ASN A 113 36.52 -11.10 -28.37
CA ASN A 113 37.94 -11.38 -28.24
C ASN A 113 38.35 -12.44 -27.24
N MET A 114 37.38 -13.05 -26.55
CA MET A 114 37.67 -14.13 -25.62
C MET A 114 37.97 -15.42 -26.37
N ASP A 115 39.15 -16.01 -26.15
CA ASP A 115 39.55 -17.30 -26.75
C ASP A 115 38.99 -18.52 -26.00
N MET A 116 38.29 -18.33 -24.89
CA MET A 116 37.74 -19.37 -24.05
C MET A 116 36.30 -19.72 -24.46
N GLU A 117 35.92 -21.01 -24.39
CA GLU A 117 34.53 -21.43 -24.64
C GLU A 117 33.55 -21.05 -23.51
N LYS A 118 34.06 -20.88 -22.30
CA LYS A 118 33.29 -20.52 -21.12
C LYS A 118 34.04 -19.52 -20.28
N TYR A 119 33.39 -18.43 -19.93
CA TYR A 119 33.92 -17.40 -19.05
C TYR A 119 32.98 -17.20 -17.85
N ASN A 120 33.57 -17.07 -16.66
CA ASN A 120 32.80 -16.86 -15.43
C ASN A 120 33.51 -15.78 -14.59
N LEU A 121 32.77 -14.74 -14.20
CA LEU A 121 33.26 -13.67 -13.34
C LEU A 121 32.19 -13.32 -12.30
N THR A 122 32.60 -13.22 -11.05
CA THR A 122 31.69 -12.87 -9.95
C THR A 122 32.35 -11.80 -9.11
N VAL A 123 31.65 -10.66 -8.95
CA VAL A 123 31.95 -9.56 -8.01
C VAL A 123 30.77 -9.39 -7.05
N ASP A 124 30.89 -8.58 -6.00
CA ASP A 124 29.88 -8.50 -4.95
C ASP A 124 28.49 -8.11 -5.46
N SER A 125 28.39 -7.12 -6.35
CA SER A 125 27.13 -6.66 -6.91
C SER A 125 26.70 -7.36 -8.20
N LEU A 126 27.58 -8.19 -8.82
CA LEU A 126 27.34 -8.72 -10.16
C LEU A 126 27.91 -10.12 -10.34
N GLY A 127 27.16 -11.00 -10.99
CA GLY A 127 27.62 -12.31 -11.48
C GLY A 127 27.44 -12.39 -12.99
N LEU A 128 28.48 -12.81 -13.71
CA LEU A 128 28.47 -12.97 -15.15
C LEU A 128 28.92 -14.39 -15.52
N GLN A 129 28.18 -15.06 -16.37
CA GLN A 129 28.63 -16.27 -17.06
C GLN A 129 28.40 -16.15 -18.56
N VAL A 130 29.41 -16.49 -19.35
CA VAL A 130 29.35 -16.46 -20.82
C VAL A 130 29.65 -17.85 -21.36
N LYS A 131 28.88 -18.27 -22.35
CA LYS A 131 29.17 -19.43 -23.19
C LYS A 131 29.42 -18.97 -24.60
N ILE A 132 30.58 -19.33 -25.17
CA ILE A 132 31.01 -18.92 -26.48
C ILE A 132 31.11 -20.17 -27.35
N LEU A 133 30.53 -20.11 -28.54
CA LEU A 133 30.70 -21.10 -29.61
C LEU A 133 31.50 -20.45 -30.73
N ARG A 134 32.72 -20.96 -30.94
CA ARG A 134 33.57 -20.63 -32.08
C ARG A 134 33.78 -21.88 -32.88
N ASN A 135 33.17 -21.92 -34.01
CA ASN A 135 33.46 -22.67 -35.20
C ASN A 135 33.98 -24.11 -35.17
N LYS A 136 33.58 -24.70 -36.21
CA LYS A 136 33.88 -25.94 -36.92
C LYS A 136 33.03 -27.13 -36.53
N VAL A 137 31.93 -27.29 -37.28
CA VAL A 137 31.41 -28.60 -37.67
C VAL A 137 30.90 -29.51 -36.54
N THR A 138 30.78 -29.09 -35.33
CA THR A 138 30.00 -29.87 -34.36
C THR A 138 28.60 -29.28 -34.28
N ARG A 139 27.59 -29.97 -34.82
CA ARG A 139 26.19 -29.67 -34.55
C ARG A 139 26.02 -29.67 -33.03
N VAL A 140 25.91 -28.49 -32.45
CA VAL A 140 25.51 -28.37 -31.05
C VAL A 140 23.99 -28.39 -31.06
N ASN A 141 23.43 -29.53 -30.74
CA ASN A 141 22.01 -29.66 -30.49
C ASN A 141 21.85 -30.11 -29.03
N GLY A 142 21.50 -29.20 -28.17
CA GLY A 142 21.37 -29.55 -26.75
C GLY A 142 21.01 -28.35 -25.88
N THR A 143 20.58 -28.65 -24.67
CA THR A 143 20.26 -27.66 -23.65
C THR A 143 21.54 -27.09 -23.04
N VAL A 144 21.68 -25.78 -23.06
CA VAL A 144 22.79 -25.03 -22.42
C VAL A 144 22.24 -24.39 -21.17
N THR A 145 22.98 -24.57 -20.07
CA THR A 145 22.66 -24.00 -18.77
C THR A 145 23.74 -23.02 -18.34
N LEU A 146 23.34 -21.80 -17.99
CA LEU A 146 24.19 -20.77 -17.41
C LEU A 146 23.76 -20.45 -15.98
N LEU A 147 24.73 -20.28 -15.07
CA LEU A 147 24.52 -20.09 -13.63
C LEU A 147 25.20 -18.81 -13.16
N ALA A 148 24.44 -17.92 -12.49
CA ALA A 148 25.01 -16.72 -11.88
C ALA A 148 24.26 -16.33 -10.60
N LYS A 149 24.98 -16.09 -9.48
CA LYS A 149 24.38 -15.62 -8.21
C LYS A 149 23.11 -16.39 -7.80
N GLN A 150 23.13 -17.74 -7.87
CA GLN A 150 22.00 -18.63 -7.53
C GLN A 150 20.76 -18.47 -8.45
N ASN A 151 20.95 -17.89 -9.62
CA ASN A 151 19.97 -17.89 -10.68
C ASN A 151 20.49 -18.70 -11.85
N GLN A 152 19.58 -19.26 -12.64
CA GLN A 152 19.88 -20.15 -13.74
C GLN A 152 19.12 -19.72 -14.99
N MET A 153 19.77 -19.82 -16.13
CA MET A 153 19.20 -19.62 -17.45
C MET A 153 19.42 -20.89 -18.26
N GLU A 154 18.35 -21.42 -18.83
CA GLU A 154 18.38 -22.58 -19.70
C GLU A 154 17.79 -22.24 -21.06
N PHE A 155 18.46 -22.65 -22.10
CA PHE A 155 18.00 -22.50 -23.46
C PHE A 155 18.45 -23.66 -24.34
N HIS A 156 17.67 -23.94 -25.36
CA HIS A 156 18.01 -24.94 -26.35
C HIS A 156 18.84 -24.28 -27.45
N TRP A 157 20.03 -24.79 -27.66
CA TRP A 157 20.92 -24.29 -28.72
C TRP A 157 20.89 -25.23 -29.91
N GLU A 158 20.36 -24.76 -31.03
CA GLU A 158 20.32 -25.49 -32.29
C GLU A 158 21.12 -24.71 -33.34
N THR A 159 22.26 -25.26 -33.79
CA THR A 159 23.02 -24.68 -34.89
C THR A 159 22.40 -25.12 -36.21
N LYS A 160 21.78 -24.21 -36.98
CA LYS A 160 21.33 -24.46 -38.35
C LYS A 160 22.54 -24.51 -39.27
N GLU A 161 22.53 -25.45 -40.24
CA GLU A 161 23.55 -25.50 -41.28
C GLU A 161 23.54 -24.19 -42.07
N SER A 162 24.58 -23.36 -41.92
CA SER A 162 24.79 -22.20 -42.76
C SER A 162 25.75 -22.56 -43.89
N LYS A 163 25.43 -22.07 -45.07
CA LYS A 163 26.25 -22.21 -46.29
C LYS A 163 27.60 -21.47 -46.21
N TYR A 164 27.80 -20.67 -45.13
CA TYR A 164 29.01 -19.88 -44.86
C TYR A 164 29.73 -20.40 -43.62
N ASN A 165 30.97 -20.78 -43.79
CA ASN A 165 31.82 -21.60 -42.90
C ASN A 165 32.22 -20.99 -41.54
N TYR A 166 31.69 -19.88 -41.05
CA TYR A 166 32.12 -19.25 -39.80
C TYR A 166 30.94 -18.64 -39.04
N GLU A 167 30.52 -19.32 -38.02
CA GLU A 167 29.56 -18.76 -37.09
C GLU A 167 30.23 -18.54 -35.73
N PHE A 168 30.17 -17.30 -35.26
CA PHE A 168 30.47 -16.89 -33.90
C PHE A 168 29.12 -16.65 -33.20
N ALA A 169 28.91 -17.29 -32.07
CA ALA A 169 27.79 -17.02 -31.22
C ALA A 169 28.21 -17.06 -29.75
N ALA A 170 27.77 -16.09 -29.00
CA ALA A 170 27.98 -16.07 -27.55
C ALA A 170 26.69 -15.69 -26.83
N VAL A 171 26.44 -16.37 -25.73
CA VAL A 171 25.33 -16.03 -24.83
C VAL A 171 25.92 -15.67 -23.49
N SER A 172 25.54 -14.48 -23.00
CA SER A 172 25.97 -13.92 -21.74
C SER A 172 24.79 -13.84 -20.80
N PHE A 173 24.93 -14.40 -19.59
CA PHE A 173 23.96 -14.33 -18.53
C PHE A 173 24.54 -13.56 -17.35
N ILE A 174 23.86 -12.46 -16.98
CA ILE A 174 24.31 -11.52 -15.96
C ILE A 174 23.24 -11.38 -14.89
N VAL A 175 23.64 -11.35 -13.63
CA VAL A 175 22.78 -11.10 -12.50
C VAL A 175 23.30 -9.92 -11.69
N CYS A 176 22.51 -8.86 -11.60
CA CYS A 176 22.84 -7.63 -10.87
C CYS A 176 22.06 -7.58 -9.55
N THR A 177 22.75 -7.69 -8.41
CA THR A 177 22.10 -7.81 -7.10
C THR A 177 21.63 -6.48 -6.54
N LYS A 178 22.36 -5.38 -6.80
CA LYS A 178 22.07 -4.03 -6.25
C LYS A 178 21.31 -3.11 -7.21
N MET A 179 21.22 -3.44 -8.49
CA MET A 179 20.58 -2.60 -9.50
C MET A 179 19.06 -2.47 -9.33
N GLY A 180 18.44 -3.37 -8.56
CA GLY A 180 17.00 -3.30 -8.24
C GLY A 180 16.61 -2.08 -7.39
N ALA A 181 17.55 -1.51 -6.63
CA ALA A 181 17.31 -0.28 -5.87
C ALA A 181 17.23 0.96 -6.77
N LEU A 182 17.92 0.92 -7.92
CA LEU A 182 17.92 1.98 -8.93
C LEU A 182 16.65 1.96 -9.79
N LEU A 183 16.08 0.77 -10.00
CA LEU A 183 14.86 0.56 -10.74
C LEU A 183 13.67 0.53 -9.76
N ASN A 184 13.17 1.70 -9.37
CA ASN A 184 12.01 1.77 -8.52
C ASN A 184 10.76 1.33 -9.31
N VAL A 185 10.27 0.13 -9.01
CA VAL A 185 9.12 -0.48 -9.70
C VAL A 185 7.83 0.34 -9.55
N LYS A 186 7.72 1.14 -8.47
CA LYS A 186 6.56 2.02 -8.22
C LYS A 186 6.43 3.15 -9.24
N GLU A 187 7.52 3.44 -9.94
CA GLU A 187 7.65 4.55 -10.87
C GLU A 187 7.61 4.12 -12.34
N LEU A 188 7.96 2.85 -12.60
CA LEU A 188 7.93 2.27 -13.93
C LEU A 188 6.53 1.74 -14.24
N GLU A 189 5.85 2.37 -15.17
CA GLU A 189 4.53 1.94 -15.64
C GLU A 189 4.59 0.52 -16.22
N MET A 190 3.54 -0.27 -15.98
CA MET A 190 3.32 -1.54 -16.66
C MET A 190 2.63 -1.29 -18.01
N GLU A 191 3.17 -1.86 -19.08
CA GLU A 191 2.59 -1.76 -20.45
C GLU A 191 1.15 -2.27 -20.51
N ASN A 192 0.84 -3.31 -19.76
CA ASN A 192 -0.50 -3.88 -19.66
C ASN A 192 -1.20 -3.43 -18.36
N LYS A 193 -2.22 -2.59 -18.49
CA LYS A 193 -3.13 -2.17 -17.41
C LYS A 193 -3.91 -3.33 -16.74
N LYS A 194 -3.61 -4.60 -17.06
CA LYS A 194 -4.22 -5.79 -16.46
C LYS A 194 -3.95 -5.94 -14.95
N PHE A 195 -2.83 -5.43 -14.50
CA PHE A 195 -2.51 -5.30 -13.09
C PHE A 195 -2.89 -3.88 -12.71
N GLY A 196 -4.01 -3.65 -12.06
CA GLY A 196 -4.51 -2.34 -11.66
C GLY A 196 -3.42 -1.44 -11.04
N LYS A 197 -3.75 -0.43 -10.28
CA LYS A 197 -2.80 0.38 -9.48
C LYS A 197 -2.22 -0.45 -8.30
N GLU A 198 -1.89 -1.73 -8.52
CA GLU A 198 -1.31 -2.62 -7.53
C GLU A 198 0.14 -2.19 -7.28
N HIS A 199 0.53 -2.11 -6.01
CA HIS A 199 1.93 -1.91 -5.65
C HIS A 199 2.71 -3.15 -6.02
N LEU A 200 3.45 -3.06 -7.11
CA LEU A 200 4.41 -4.06 -7.52
C LEU A 200 5.74 -3.80 -6.80
N GLU A 201 6.31 -4.84 -6.20
CA GLU A 201 7.67 -4.81 -5.66
C GLU A 201 8.58 -5.78 -6.41
N LEU A 202 9.86 -5.41 -6.51
CA LEU A 202 10.87 -6.25 -7.12
C LEU A 202 11.24 -7.41 -6.17
N ASN A 203 10.81 -8.61 -6.51
CA ASN A 203 11.08 -9.82 -5.72
C ASN A 203 12.29 -10.63 -6.20
N SER A 204 13.05 -10.12 -7.12
CA SER A 204 14.27 -10.76 -7.62
C SER A 204 15.43 -9.78 -7.81
N ASN A 205 16.59 -10.30 -8.14
CA ASN A 205 17.64 -9.52 -8.75
C ASN A 205 17.29 -9.19 -10.19
N LEU A 206 17.95 -8.19 -10.79
CA LEU A 206 17.85 -7.93 -12.22
C LEU A 206 18.71 -8.93 -12.97
N LEU A 207 18.15 -9.61 -13.95
CA LEU A 207 18.81 -10.56 -14.81
C LEU A 207 18.91 -9.96 -16.22
N MET A 208 20.09 -10.01 -16.81
CA MET A 208 20.32 -9.59 -18.20
C MET A 208 20.78 -10.81 -19.00
N ALA A 209 20.15 -11.03 -20.13
CA ALA A 209 20.51 -12.09 -21.06
C ALA A 209 20.78 -11.47 -22.44
N ILE A 210 22.02 -11.59 -22.89
CA ILE A 210 22.54 -10.96 -24.12
C ILE A 210 23.03 -12.05 -25.04
N MET A 211 22.67 -11.97 -26.30
CA MET A 211 23.20 -12.82 -27.34
C MET A 211 23.96 -12.00 -28.37
N THR A 212 25.23 -12.30 -28.50
CA THR A 212 26.13 -11.71 -29.51
C THR A 212 26.31 -12.72 -30.62
N THR A 213 25.70 -12.49 -31.78
CA THR A 213 25.72 -13.42 -32.93
C THR A 213 25.49 -12.72 -34.24
N SER A 214 25.98 -13.34 -35.30
CA SER A 214 25.76 -12.86 -36.65
C SER A 214 24.38 -13.17 -37.23
N ASN A 215 23.63 -14.20 -36.76
CA ASN A 215 22.35 -14.59 -37.43
C ASN A 215 21.41 -15.54 -36.67
N GLN A 216 21.52 -15.73 -35.36
CA GLN A 216 20.64 -16.67 -34.64
C GLN A 216 19.65 -15.96 -33.70
N ARG A 217 18.40 -16.45 -33.66
CA ARG A 217 17.40 -16.08 -32.63
C ARG A 217 17.23 -17.24 -31.68
N LEU A 218 17.21 -16.93 -30.39
CA LEU A 218 16.82 -17.90 -29.37
C LEU A 218 15.32 -17.81 -29.16
N ASP A 219 14.63 -18.88 -29.49
CA ASP A 219 13.21 -19.07 -29.21
C ASP A 219 13.10 -19.87 -27.91
N ASN A 220 12.34 -19.39 -26.94
CA ASN A 220 12.11 -20.03 -25.63
C ASN A 220 13.35 -20.19 -24.74
N VAL A 221 13.49 -19.23 -23.83
CA VAL A 221 14.52 -19.24 -22.79
C VAL A 221 13.84 -19.37 -21.43
N THR A 222 14.29 -20.33 -20.64
CA THR A 222 13.76 -20.59 -19.31
C THR A 222 14.70 -20.01 -18.25
N PHE A 223 14.16 -19.25 -17.33
CA PHE A 223 14.90 -18.66 -16.21
C PHE A 223 14.39 -19.22 -14.89
N ILE A 224 15.30 -19.72 -14.05
CA ILE A 224 15.05 -20.08 -12.65
C ILE A 224 15.60 -18.92 -11.82
N ILE A 225 14.72 -18.09 -11.31
CA ILE A 225 15.04 -16.82 -10.67
C ILE A 225 14.86 -16.93 -9.18
N LYS A 226 15.91 -16.58 -8.40
CA LYS A 226 15.85 -16.60 -6.94
C LYS A 226 14.98 -15.46 -6.41
N ASN A 227 14.02 -15.79 -5.54
CA ASN A 227 13.16 -14.84 -4.85
C ASN A 227 13.91 -14.16 -3.69
N LYS A 228 13.67 -12.85 -3.48
CA LYS A 228 14.22 -12.10 -2.33
C LYS A 228 13.40 -12.29 -1.07
N LYS A 229 12.08 -12.27 -1.20
CA LYS A 229 11.12 -12.49 -0.10
C LYS A 229 10.61 -13.92 -0.15
N VAL A 230 10.64 -14.59 0.99
CA VAL A 230 10.33 -16.02 1.14
C VAL A 230 8.85 -16.25 1.49
N ASP A 231 8.05 -15.19 1.62
CA ASP A 231 6.64 -15.30 2.01
C ASP A 231 5.78 -16.00 0.95
N ASP A 232 4.66 -16.60 1.39
CA ASP A 232 3.69 -17.43 0.63
C ASP A 232 3.01 -16.69 -0.57
N VAL A 233 3.81 -16.11 -1.44
CA VAL A 233 3.37 -15.16 -2.49
C VAL A 233 3.16 -15.85 -3.86
N ASN A 234 2.87 -17.15 -3.87
CA ASN A 234 2.86 -17.95 -5.10
C ASN A 234 1.93 -17.45 -6.22
N ASP A 235 0.82 -16.77 -5.91
CA ASP A 235 -0.18 -16.42 -6.93
C ASP A 235 -0.01 -15.04 -7.59
N TYR A 236 0.79 -14.14 -7.00
CA TYR A 236 0.95 -12.77 -7.49
C TYR A 236 2.35 -12.45 -8.03
N THR A 237 3.15 -13.48 -8.21
CA THR A 237 4.46 -13.34 -8.83
C THR A 237 4.32 -13.28 -10.33
N VAL A 238 4.92 -12.27 -10.96
CA VAL A 238 4.84 -12.02 -12.40
C VAL A 238 6.24 -11.92 -12.97
N CYS A 239 6.50 -12.65 -14.06
CA CYS A 239 7.72 -12.53 -14.83
C CYS A 239 7.62 -11.34 -15.76
N VAL A 240 8.60 -10.42 -15.68
CA VAL A 240 8.61 -9.17 -16.44
C VAL A 240 9.97 -8.93 -17.08
N PHE A 241 9.99 -8.08 -18.09
CA PHE A 241 11.22 -7.57 -18.68
C PHE A 241 11.11 -6.06 -18.92
N LEU A 242 12.26 -5.41 -19.00
CA LEU A 242 12.36 -3.98 -19.30
C LEU A 242 12.23 -3.76 -20.78
N ARG A 243 11.21 -3.01 -21.19
CA ARG A 243 11.00 -2.56 -22.56
C ARG A 243 11.27 -1.07 -22.68
N LYS A 244 12.01 -0.69 -23.71
CA LYS A 244 12.25 0.71 -24.07
C LYS A 244 11.41 1.08 -25.28
N SER A 245 10.56 2.10 -25.15
CA SER A 245 9.77 2.64 -26.26
C SER A 245 9.66 4.15 -26.14
N GLN A 246 9.89 4.86 -27.22
CA GLN A 246 9.82 6.34 -27.31
C GLN A 246 10.63 7.06 -26.21
N GLY A 247 11.81 6.52 -25.85
CA GLY A 247 12.68 7.11 -24.83
C GLY A 247 12.24 6.85 -23.36
N ARG A 248 11.15 6.11 -23.15
CA ARG A 248 10.71 5.68 -21.81
C ARG A 248 10.98 4.20 -21.61
N VAL A 249 11.27 3.84 -20.36
CA VAL A 249 11.49 2.46 -19.93
C VAL A 249 10.29 2.04 -19.07
N PHE A 250 9.74 0.87 -19.34
CA PHE A 250 8.61 0.32 -18.59
C PHE A 250 8.69 -1.21 -18.50
N TRP A 251 8.00 -1.78 -17.52
CA TRP A 251 7.92 -3.22 -17.35
C TRP A 251 6.86 -3.82 -18.28
N SER A 252 7.20 -4.90 -18.98
CA SER A 252 6.30 -5.63 -19.86
C SER A 252 6.28 -7.11 -19.52
N THR A 253 5.12 -7.74 -19.68
CA THR A 253 4.93 -9.19 -19.57
C THR A 253 4.83 -9.87 -20.92
N THR A 254 4.87 -9.09 -22.03
CA THR A 254 4.63 -9.60 -23.36
C THR A 254 5.70 -10.60 -23.80
N GLY A 255 5.32 -11.87 -23.98
CA GLY A 255 6.27 -12.93 -24.36
C GLY A 255 7.07 -13.53 -23.21
N CYS A 256 6.74 -13.20 -21.94
CA CYS A 256 7.24 -13.87 -20.76
C CYS A 256 6.08 -14.43 -19.93
N GLU A 257 6.14 -15.70 -19.58
CA GLU A 257 5.12 -16.41 -18.83
C GLU A 257 5.72 -17.03 -17.55
N LYS A 258 5.00 -16.91 -16.44
CA LYS A 258 5.33 -17.64 -15.22
C LYS A 258 4.85 -19.08 -15.34
N MET A 259 5.76 -20.03 -15.26
CA MET A 259 5.45 -21.47 -15.28
C MET A 259 5.11 -21.99 -13.88
N SER A 260 5.96 -21.68 -12.91
CA SER A 260 5.77 -22.06 -11.51
C SER A 260 6.51 -21.10 -10.60
N SER A 261 6.12 -21.05 -9.33
CA SER A 261 6.84 -20.31 -8.30
C SER A 261 6.74 -21.05 -6.98
N ASN A 262 7.83 -21.08 -6.23
CA ASN A 262 7.90 -21.62 -4.87
C ASN A 262 8.50 -20.56 -3.92
N HIS A 263 8.67 -20.88 -2.64
CA HIS A 263 9.22 -19.96 -1.64
C HIS A 263 10.60 -19.41 -2.01
N SER A 264 11.43 -20.15 -2.76
CA SER A 264 12.82 -19.78 -3.04
C SER A 264 13.06 -19.31 -4.46
N HIS A 265 12.34 -19.82 -5.44
CA HIS A 265 12.56 -19.57 -6.86
C HIS A 265 11.28 -19.43 -7.66
N THR A 266 11.35 -18.63 -8.71
CA THR A 266 10.30 -18.48 -9.73
C THR A 266 10.83 -18.94 -11.08
N LEU A 267 10.05 -19.79 -11.76
CA LEU A 267 10.34 -20.32 -13.09
C LEU A 267 9.62 -19.47 -14.14
N CYS A 268 10.38 -18.78 -14.98
CA CYS A 268 9.89 -17.94 -16.07
C CYS A 268 10.29 -18.52 -17.41
N ASN A 269 9.38 -18.56 -18.37
CA ASN A 269 9.65 -18.88 -19.77
C ASN A 269 9.44 -17.66 -20.65
N CYS A 270 10.48 -17.23 -21.38
CA CYS A 270 10.45 -16.04 -22.20
C CYS A 270 10.85 -16.35 -23.65
N ARG A 271 10.19 -15.69 -24.61
CA ARG A 271 10.42 -15.89 -26.06
C ARG A 271 11.47 -14.96 -26.65
N HIS A 272 12.21 -14.24 -25.84
CA HIS A 272 13.23 -13.28 -26.27
C HIS A 272 14.25 -13.10 -25.16
N LEU A 273 15.39 -12.52 -25.50
CA LEU A 273 16.42 -12.09 -24.55
C LEU A 273 16.24 -10.61 -24.22
N SER A 274 16.40 -10.24 -22.97
CA SER A 274 16.25 -8.86 -22.47
C SER A 274 16.76 -8.76 -21.02
N ASN A 275 16.37 -7.70 -20.35
CA ASN A 275 16.58 -7.48 -18.92
C ASN A 275 15.35 -7.95 -18.14
N PHE A 276 15.45 -9.05 -17.42
CA PHE A 276 14.34 -9.73 -16.76
C PHE A 276 14.33 -9.51 -15.25
N ALA A 277 13.14 -9.53 -14.68
CA ALA A 277 12.93 -9.56 -13.24
C ALA A 277 11.65 -10.29 -12.88
N VAL A 278 11.51 -10.60 -11.59
CA VAL A 278 10.28 -11.08 -11.01
C VAL A 278 9.71 -9.97 -10.13
N LEU A 279 8.50 -9.54 -10.46
CA LEU A 279 7.71 -8.65 -9.62
C LEU A 279 6.73 -9.47 -8.80
N VAL A 280 6.49 -9.00 -7.59
CA VAL A 280 5.42 -9.49 -6.74
C VAL A 280 4.41 -8.37 -6.56
N ALA A 281 3.16 -8.63 -6.87
CA ALA A 281 2.09 -7.73 -6.49
C ALA A 281 1.91 -7.84 -4.98
N LEU A 282 2.21 -6.76 -4.26
CA LEU A 282 1.76 -6.61 -2.89
C LEU A 282 0.25 -6.46 -2.95
N TYR A 283 -0.44 -7.53 -2.56
CA TYR A 283 -1.88 -7.54 -2.53
C TYR A 283 -2.39 -6.45 -1.60
N LYS A 284 -2.91 -5.36 -2.19
CA LYS A 284 -3.83 -4.52 -1.48
C LYS A 284 -5.14 -5.31 -1.36
N VAL A 285 -5.57 -5.56 -0.14
CA VAL A 285 -6.87 -6.17 0.17
C VAL A 285 -8.05 -5.30 -0.31
N GLU A 286 -7.77 -4.20 -0.96
CA GLU A 286 -8.74 -3.30 -1.58
C GLU A 286 -9.32 -3.91 -2.87
N GLY A 287 -10.07 -5.00 -2.71
CA GLY A 287 -10.99 -5.44 -3.76
C GLY A 287 -12.16 -4.44 -3.88
N PRO A 288 -12.74 -4.23 -5.08
CA PRO A 288 -13.88 -3.32 -5.28
C PRO A 288 -15.03 -3.64 -4.31
N ALA A 289 -15.21 -4.89 -3.92
CA ALA A 289 -16.20 -5.31 -2.95
C ALA A 289 -15.95 -4.71 -1.55
N LEU A 290 -14.70 -4.69 -1.08
CA LEU A 290 -14.35 -4.15 0.23
C LEU A 290 -14.57 -2.63 0.28
N THR A 291 -14.19 -1.94 -0.78
CA THR A 291 -14.41 -0.50 -0.95
C THR A 291 -15.91 -0.17 -0.93
N ILE A 292 -16.74 -0.92 -1.68
CA ILE A 292 -18.19 -0.73 -1.71
C ILE A 292 -18.79 -0.96 -0.32
N ILE A 293 -18.41 -2.03 0.37
CA ILE A 293 -18.88 -2.35 1.73
C ILE A 293 -18.49 -1.21 2.69
N THR A 294 -17.27 -0.68 2.61
CA THR A 294 -16.81 0.44 3.43
C THR A 294 -17.67 1.68 3.22
N TYR A 295 -17.87 2.12 1.97
CA TYR A 295 -18.66 3.32 1.68
C TYR A 295 -20.11 3.17 2.09
N ILE A 296 -20.78 2.06 1.76
CA ILE A 296 -22.18 1.80 2.14
C ILE A 296 -22.30 1.71 3.66
N GLY A 297 -21.40 0.98 4.32
CA GLY A 297 -21.41 0.81 5.77
C GLY A 297 -21.25 2.13 6.51
N ILE A 298 -20.28 2.96 6.12
CA ILE A 298 -20.03 4.28 6.72
C ILE A 298 -21.23 5.22 6.50
N MET A 299 -21.84 5.24 5.31
CA MET A 299 -23.01 6.06 5.05
C MET A 299 -24.18 5.70 5.96
N ILE A 300 -24.47 4.41 6.14
CA ILE A 300 -25.50 3.92 7.05
C ILE A 300 -25.12 4.24 8.50
N SER A 301 -23.84 4.07 8.87
CA SER A 301 -23.32 4.37 10.21
C SER A 301 -23.47 5.86 10.56
N LEU A 302 -23.15 6.76 9.65
CA LEU A 302 -23.30 8.21 9.86
C LEU A 302 -24.75 8.62 10.16
N VAL A 303 -25.73 8.07 9.41
CA VAL A 303 -27.16 8.32 9.66
C VAL A 303 -27.56 7.77 11.04
N ALA A 304 -27.10 6.58 11.37
CA ALA A 304 -27.37 5.93 12.65
C ALA A 304 -26.76 6.70 13.83
N LEU A 305 -25.50 7.16 13.70
CA LEU A 305 -24.82 7.96 14.72
C LEU A 305 -25.50 9.31 14.93
N LEU A 306 -25.88 10.00 13.85
CA LEU A 306 -26.61 11.26 13.95
C LEU A 306 -27.95 11.07 14.69
N THR A 307 -28.69 10.02 14.34
CA THR A 307 -29.96 9.68 15.00
C THR A 307 -29.73 9.34 16.48
N ALA A 308 -28.66 8.59 16.81
CA ALA A 308 -28.30 8.28 18.20
C ALA A 308 -27.96 9.55 19.00
N ILE A 309 -27.16 10.46 18.44
CA ILE A 309 -26.78 11.74 19.08
C ILE A 309 -28.03 12.56 19.37
N ILE A 310 -28.93 12.74 18.38
CA ILE A 310 -30.20 13.45 18.56
C ILE A 310 -31.03 12.81 19.68
N THR A 311 -31.14 11.47 19.68
CA THR A 311 -31.88 10.74 20.70
C THR A 311 -31.30 10.93 22.09
N PHE A 312 -29.98 10.84 22.25
CA PHE A 312 -29.30 11.01 23.54
C PHE A 312 -29.42 12.43 24.08
N ILE A 313 -29.46 13.43 23.24
CA ILE A 313 -29.63 14.83 23.65
C ILE A 313 -31.11 15.12 24.00
N MET A 314 -32.06 14.66 23.19
CA MET A 314 -33.48 15.02 23.34
C MET A 314 -34.24 14.18 24.33
N CYS A 315 -33.87 12.89 24.52
CA CYS A 315 -34.58 11.98 25.38
C CYS A 315 -34.21 12.18 26.86
N ARG A 316 -35.00 12.96 27.60
CA ARG A 316 -34.77 13.26 29.03
C ARG A 316 -34.80 12.03 29.92
N ALA A 317 -35.61 11.02 29.56
CA ALA A 317 -35.78 9.79 30.34
C ALA A 317 -34.50 8.95 30.52
N ILE A 318 -33.53 9.10 29.63
CA ILE A 318 -32.27 8.34 29.65
C ILE A 318 -31.03 9.20 30.07
N GLN A 319 -31.24 10.44 30.45
CA GLN A 319 -30.12 11.33 30.82
C GLN A 319 -29.37 10.78 32.04
N SER A 320 -28.10 10.46 31.84
CA SER A 320 -27.19 9.92 32.86
C SER A 320 -25.75 10.15 32.46
N SER A 321 -24.81 10.01 33.39
CA SER A 321 -23.36 10.08 33.05
C SER A 321 -22.96 9.09 31.98
N ARG A 322 -23.62 7.94 31.92
CA ARG A 322 -23.39 6.94 30.87
C ARG A 322 -23.86 7.44 29.52
N THR A 323 -25.04 8.05 29.43
CA THR A 323 -25.55 8.62 28.19
C THR A 323 -24.66 9.75 27.68
N THR A 324 -24.10 10.57 28.58
CA THR A 324 -23.11 11.59 28.21
C THR A 324 -21.86 10.97 27.57
N ILE A 325 -21.31 9.87 28.13
CA ILE A 325 -20.18 9.14 27.54
C ILE A 325 -20.53 8.63 26.14
N HIS A 326 -21.71 8.01 25.97
CA HIS A 326 -22.17 7.55 24.65
C HIS A 326 -22.34 8.69 23.65
N THR A 327 -22.85 9.84 24.08
CA THR A 327 -23.04 11.02 23.22
C THR A 327 -21.70 11.49 22.66
N HIS A 328 -20.69 11.63 23.52
CA HIS A 328 -19.35 12.07 23.10
C HIS A 328 -18.64 11.03 22.23
N LEU A 329 -18.81 9.74 22.54
CA LEU A 329 -18.31 8.64 21.70
C LEU A 329 -18.91 8.71 20.30
N CYS A 330 -20.26 8.80 20.20
CA CYS A 330 -20.96 8.92 18.91
C CYS A 330 -20.53 10.18 18.15
N PHE A 331 -20.29 11.28 18.84
CA PHE A 331 -19.83 12.52 18.22
C PHE A 331 -18.43 12.41 17.63
N CYS A 332 -17.48 11.81 18.38
CA CYS A 332 -16.12 11.57 17.89
C CYS A 332 -16.12 10.61 16.69
N LEU A 333 -16.89 9.52 16.75
CA LEU A 333 -17.03 8.57 15.65
C LEU A 333 -17.69 9.21 14.42
N PHE A 334 -18.74 9.99 14.59
CA PHE A 334 -19.41 10.70 13.50
C PHE A 334 -18.46 11.63 12.75
N LEU A 335 -17.68 12.42 13.49
CA LEU A 335 -16.70 13.32 12.88
C LEU A 335 -15.55 12.55 12.22
N ALA A 336 -15.09 11.47 12.83
CA ALA A 336 -14.02 10.64 12.28
C ALA A 336 -14.47 9.93 10.98
N GLU A 337 -15.66 9.31 10.97
CA GLU A 337 -16.21 8.64 9.79
C GLU A 337 -16.52 9.63 8.66
N LEU A 338 -17.07 10.81 8.98
CA LEU A 338 -17.34 11.87 8.02
C LEU A 338 -16.03 12.37 7.39
N LEU A 339 -15.03 12.69 8.21
CA LEU A 339 -13.72 13.15 7.73
C LEU A 339 -12.99 12.06 6.94
N PHE A 340 -13.10 10.81 7.34
CA PHE A 340 -12.58 9.68 6.58
C PHE A 340 -13.22 9.61 5.19
N LEU A 341 -14.55 9.68 5.12
CA LEU A 341 -15.28 9.58 3.87
C LEU A 341 -14.89 10.66 2.85
N ILE A 342 -14.75 11.91 3.29
CA ILE A 342 -14.47 13.05 2.41
C ILE A 342 -13.00 13.38 2.23
N GLY A 343 -12.14 12.95 3.17
CA GLY A 343 -10.75 13.42 3.29
C GLY A 343 -9.67 12.41 2.99
N ILE A 344 -9.93 11.10 3.12
CA ILE A 344 -8.89 10.07 3.04
C ILE A 344 -8.13 10.06 1.70
N SER A 345 -8.77 10.42 0.61
CA SER A 345 -8.22 10.44 -0.76
C SER A 345 -7.70 11.80 -1.23
N LYS A 346 -7.75 12.85 -0.38
CA LYS A 346 -7.33 14.22 -0.74
C LYS A 346 -5.81 14.42 -0.64
N THR A 347 -5.06 13.69 -1.45
CA THR A 347 -3.59 13.63 -1.41
C THR A 347 -2.88 14.72 -2.23
N GLU A 348 -3.62 15.53 -3.00
CA GLU A 348 -3.08 16.56 -3.90
C GLU A 348 -2.22 17.60 -3.15
N ASN A 349 -2.66 18.02 -1.96
CA ASN A 349 -1.95 18.98 -1.12
C ASN A 349 -1.40 18.28 0.13
N LYS A 350 -0.08 18.18 0.24
CA LYS A 350 0.61 17.51 1.35
C LYS A 350 0.21 18.08 2.72
N GLY A 351 0.09 19.41 2.84
CA GLY A 351 -0.27 20.07 4.10
C GLY A 351 -1.70 19.74 4.54
N VAL A 352 -2.65 19.79 3.61
CA VAL A 352 -4.05 19.44 3.87
C VAL A 352 -4.17 17.95 4.22
N CYS A 353 -3.48 17.10 3.49
CA CYS A 353 -3.45 15.65 3.75
C CYS A 353 -2.87 15.32 5.14
N ALA A 354 -1.76 15.98 5.52
CA ALA A 354 -1.17 15.82 6.85
C ALA A 354 -2.13 16.29 7.97
N ALA A 355 -2.82 17.41 7.77
CA ALA A 355 -3.83 17.92 8.71
C ALA A 355 -5.00 16.93 8.87
N ILE A 356 -5.54 16.40 7.75
CA ILE A 356 -6.60 15.37 7.77
C ILE A 356 -6.13 14.14 8.55
N ALA A 357 -4.92 13.63 8.26
CA ALA A 357 -4.35 12.48 8.95
C ALA A 357 -4.19 12.73 10.46
N GLY A 358 -3.74 13.93 10.87
CA GLY A 358 -3.62 14.32 12.27
C GLY A 358 -4.96 14.41 12.99
N VAL A 359 -5.96 15.00 12.36
CA VAL A 359 -7.32 15.10 12.93
C VAL A 359 -7.98 13.72 13.01
N LEU A 360 -7.83 12.86 12.01
CA LEU A 360 -8.30 11.47 12.05
C LEU A 360 -7.63 10.69 13.18
N HIS A 361 -6.30 10.81 13.33
CA HIS A 361 -5.54 10.20 14.42
C HIS A 361 -6.10 10.62 15.78
N TYR A 362 -6.33 11.91 15.98
CA TYR A 362 -6.91 12.46 17.19
C TYR A 362 -8.32 11.92 17.46
N LEU A 363 -9.23 12.00 16.49
CA LEU A 363 -10.64 11.61 16.65
C LEU A 363 -10.79 10.12 16.94
N PHE A 364 -10.03 9.26 16.28
CA PHE A 364 -10.06 7.82 16.58
C PHE A 364 -9.50 7.52 17.98
N LEU A 365 -8.38 8.13 18.39
CA LEU A 365 -7.88 7.96 19.75
C LEU A 365 -8.85 8.50 20.80
N ALA A 366 -9.52 9.63 20.54
CA ALA A 366 -10.54 10.16 21.43
C ALA A 366 -11.74 9.20 21.54
N SER A 367 -12.16 8.58 20.43
CA SER A 367 -13.19 7.55 20.46
C SER A 367 -12.78 6.36 21.33
N PHE A 368 -11.54 5.87 21.23
CA PHE A 368 -11.03 4.81 22.09
C PHE A 368 -10.97 5.20 23.58
N MET A 369 -10.61 6.44 23.88
CA MET A 369 -10.62 6.94 25.26
C MET A 369 -12.04 7.00 25.82
N TRP A 370 -13.04 7.40 25.03
CA TRP A 370 -14.44 7.34 25.43
C TRP A 370 -14.93 5.91 25.65
N MET A 371 -14.48 4.94 24.83
CA MET A 371 -14.73 3.52 25.02
C MET A 371 -14.11 3.00 26.33
N LEU A 372 -12.90 3.46 26.68
CA LEU A 372 -12.25 3.12 27.94
C LEU A 372 -13.06 3.63 29.14
N LEU A 373 -13.51 4.88 29.08
CA LEU A 373 -14.34 5.47 30.14
C LEU A 373 -15.70 4.79 30.27
N GLU A 374 -16.26 4.31 29.18
CA GLU A 374 -17.47 3.51 29.17
C GLU A 374 -17.28 2.16 29.86
N GLY A 375 -16.22 1.43 29.55
CA GLY A 375 -15.86 0.18 30.23
C GLY A 375 -15.61 0.40 31.72
N PHE A 376 -14.93 1.47 32.08
CA PHE A 376 -14.72 1.84 33.48
C PHE A 376 -16.02 2.21 34.21
N GLN A 377 -16.93 2.94 33.56
CA GLN A 377 -18.25 3.26 34.11
C GLN A 377 -19.09 2.01 34.36
N LEU A 378 -19.05 1.03 33.43
CA LEU A 378 -19.70 -0.26 33.61
C LEU A 378 -19.15 -1.02 34.82
N TYR A 379 -17.81 -1.04 34.98
CA TYR A 379 -17.16 -1.63 36.13
C TYR A 379 -17.62 -0.97 37.45
N LEU A 380 -17.64 0.37 37.51
CA LEU A 380 -18.10 1.09 38.69
C LEU A 380 -19.55 0.78 39.06
N MET A 381 -20.44 0.67 38.07
CA MET A 381 -21.85 0.34 38.30
C MET A 381 -22.05 -1.04 38.91
N VAL A 382 -21.23 -2.03 38.55
CA VAL A 382 -21.33 -3.39 39.10
C VAL A 382 -20.67 -3.52 40.45
N VAL A 383 -19.49 -2.93 40.67
CA VAL A 383 -18.68 -3.10 41.85
C VAL A 383 -19.16 -2.21 43.00
N LYS A 384 -19.61 -0.98 42.69
CA LYS A 384 -19.99 0.03 43.69
C LYS A 384 -21.51 0.27 43.70
N VAL A 385 -22.31 -0.78 43.77
CA VAL A 385 -23.78 -0.71 43.74
C VAL A 385 -24.41 0.21 44.78
N PHE A 386 -23.72 0.44 45.94
CA PHE A 386 -24.22 1.28 47.03
C PHE A 386 -23.63 2.70 47.06
N GLN A 387 -22.66 3.01 46.26
CA GLN A 387 -22.13 4.36 46.05
C GLN A 387 -22.24 4.68 44.57
N ALA A 388 -23.34 5.32 44.19
CA ALA A 388 -23.54 5.84 42.82
C ALA A 388 -22.51 6.98 42.56
N GLN A 389 -21.23 6.64 42.52
CA GLN A 389 -20.20 7.56 42.08
C GLN A 389 -20.19 7.59 40.54
N SER A 390 -20.90 8.58 40.02
CA SER A 390 -20.75 8.93 38.62
C SER A 390 -19.35 9.53 38.39
N LEU A 391 -18.74 9.20 37.27
CA LEU A 391 -17.53 9.86 36.82
C LEU A 391 -17.79 11.38 36.75
N HIS A 392 -17.02 12.17 37.52
CA HIS A 392 -17.14 13.60 37.52
C HIS A 392 -16.59 14.15 36.19
N GLY A 393 -17.36 14.93 35.45
CA GLY A 393 -16.98 15.54 34.19
C GLY A 393 -15.64 16.28 34.25
N LYS A 394 -15.27 16.83 35.42
CA LYS A 394 -13.99 17.50 35.67
C LYS A 394 -12.76 16.65 35.29
N TYR A 395 -12.81 15.33 35.46
CA TYR A 395 -11.71 14.41 35.12
C TYR A 395 -11.97 13.69 33.78
N THR A 396 -13.21 13.45 33.45
CA THR A 396 -13.61 12.68 32.25
C THR A 396 -13.18 13.38 30.97
N TYR A 397 -13.46 14.69 30.85
CA TYR A 397 -13.12 15.44 29.64
C TYR A 397 -11.61 15.61 29.42
N PRO A 398 -10.79 16.00 30.41
CA PRO A 398 -9.35 16.08 30.24
C PRO A 398 -8.71 14.73 29.86
N ILE A 399 -9.20 13.63 30.41
CA ILE A 399 -8.71 12.29 30.07
C ILE A 399 -9.12 11.93 28.63
N ALA A 400 -10.39 12.10 28.29
CA ALA A 400 -10.93 11.67 27.00
C ALA A 400 -10.37 12.45 25.80
N TYR A 401 -10.16 13.74 25.96
CA TYR A 401 -9.69 14.62 24.89
C TYR A 401 -8.24 15.05 25.03
N GLY A 402 -7.75 15.24 26.27
CA GLY A 402 -6.38 15.70 26.53
C GLY A 402 -5.32 14.64 26.26
N THR A 403 -5.57 13.38 26.64
CA THR A 403 -4.61 12.29 26.37
C THR A 403 -4.39 12.07 24.86
N PRO A 404 -5.42 11.95 24.02
CA PRO A 404 -5.25 11.89 22.56
C PRO A 404 -4.53 13.09 21.99
N ALA A 405 -4.87 14.29 22.44
CA ALA A 405 -4.21 15.52 21.97
C ALA A 405 -2.71 15.49 22.28
N LEU A 406 -2.34 15.08 23.49
CA LEU A 406 -0.92 14.95 23.88
C LEU A 406 -0.18 13.95 23.00
N ILE A 407 -0.77 12.77 22.74
CA ILE A 407 -0.17 11.75 21.87
C ILE A 407 0.05 12.29 20.46
N VAL A 408 -0.96 12.94 19.87
CA VAL A 408 -0.87 13.48 18.50
C VAL A 408 0.16 14.62 18.43
N ILE A 409 0.18 15.54 19.39
CA ILE A 409 1.15 16.64 19.44
C ILE A 409 2.57 16.10 19.56
N LEU A 410 2.82 15.14 20.46
CA LEU A 410 4.13 14.52 20.61
C LEU A 410 4.54 13.77 19.34
N SER A 411 3.63 13.02 18.72
CA SER A 411 3.90 12.31 17.47
C SER A 411 4.24 13.26 16.32
N ALA A 412 3.51 14.39 16.22
CA ALA A 412 3.77 15.42 15.21
C ALA A 412 5.11 16.16 15.46
N ALA A 413 5.48 16.37 16.73
CA ALA A 413 6.74 17.00 17.08
C ALA A 413 7.95 16.10 16.78
N VAL A 414 7.82 14.78 16.97
CA VAL A 414 8.90 13.81 16.75
C VAL A 414 9.10 13.50 15.26
N TYR A 415 8.01 13.31 14.52
CA TYR A 415 8.08 12.96 13.10
C TYR A 415 6.89 13.54 12.31
N PRO A 416 6.94 14.83 11.93
CA PRO A 416 5.85 15.50 11.23
C PRO A 416 5.56 14.88 9.85
N GLU A 417 6.58 14.34 9.17
CA GLU A 417 6.45 13.66 7.87
C GLU A 417 5.68 12.32 7.95
N GLY A 418 5.43 11.85 9.16
CA GLY A 418 4.64 10.65 9.41
C GLY A 418 3.15 10.80 9.10
N TYR A 419 2.66 12.04 8.95
CA TYR A 419 1.28 12.34 8.64
C TYR A 419 1.05 12.56 7.14
N GLY A 420 0.20 11.73 6.56
CA GLY A 420 -0.11 11.71 5.13
C GLY A 420 0.86 10.86 4.33
N THR A 421 0.30 10.05 3.43
CA THR A 421 1.06 9.25 2.46
C THR A 421 0.73 9.73 1.05
N ARG A 422 1.47 9.28 0.04
CA ARG A 422 1.16 9.60 -1.36
C ARG A 422 -0.21 9.05 -1.82
N GLU A 423 -0.75 8.06 -1.12
CA GLU A 423 -1.97 7.35 -1.51
C GLU A 423 -3.18 7.73 -0.66
N HIS A 424 -2.96 7.95 0.63
CA HIS A 424 -4.03 8.20 1.59
C HIS A 424 -3.59 9.21 2.65
N CYS A 425 -4.53 10.03 3.11
CA CYS A 425 -4.30 10.94 4.21
C CYS A 425 -4.41 10.19 5.56
N TRP A 426 -3.43 9.30 5.82
CA TRP A 426 -3.30 8.50 7.02
C TRP A 426 -1.85 8.42 7.48
N LEU A 427 -1.57 7.71 8.58
CA LEU A 427 -0.24 7.54 9.14
C LEU A 427 0.64 6.64 8.27
N THR A 428 1.90 7.02 8.06
CA THR A 428 2.88 6.20 7.32
C THR A 428 3.29 4.96 8.10
N MET A 429 3.75 3.94 7.37
CA MET A 429 4.39 2.75 7.97
C MET A 429 5.88 2.95 8.25
N GLU A 430 6.49 3.99 7.65
CA GLU A 430 7.92 4.25 7.76
C GLU A 430 8.33 4.51 9.21
N LYS A 431 9.53 4.08 9.58
CA LYS A 431 10.10 4.21 10.93
C LYS A 431 9.18 3.75 12.06
N GLY A 432 8.18 2.91 11.75
CA GLY A 432 7.23 2.43 12.75
C GLY A 432 6.25 3.49 13.27
N PHE A 433 6.05 4.60 12.56
CA PHE A 433 5.20 5.72 13.01
C PHE A 433 3.76 5.31 13.30
N ARG A 434 3.23 4.29 12.61
CA ARG A 434 1.89 3.73 12.87
C ARG A 434 1.70 3.26 14.32
N TRP A 435 2.78 2.91 15.04
CA TRP A 435 2.70 2.49 16.45
C TRP A 435 2.22 3.61 17.38
N SER A 436 2.32 4.89 16.97
CA SER A 436 1.75 6.01 17.72
C SER A 436 0.22 5.92 17.87
N PHE A 437 -0.44 5.20 16.95
CA PHE A 437 -1.87 4.90 16.98
C PHE A 437 -2.15 3.48 17.53
N VAL A 438 -1.44 2.47 17.01
CA VAL A 438 -1.71 1.06 17.32
C VAL A 438 -1.39 0.72 18.78
N ALA A 439 -0.28 1.22 19.34
CA ALA A 439 0.10 0.90 20.71
C ALA A 439 -0.90 1.46 21.75
N PRO A 440 -1.30 2.74 21.72
CA PRO A 440 -2.35 3.25 22.61
C PRO A 440 -3.67 2.49 22.45
N MET A 441 -4.09 2.18 21.22
CA MET A 441 -5.30 1.41 20.96
C MET A 441 -5.24 0.01 21.61
N CYS A 442 -4.14 -0.72 21.44
CA CYS A 442 -3.96 -2.05 22.07
C CYS A 442 -3.98 -1.97 23.59
N ILE A 443 -3.36 -0.96 24.20
CA ILE A 443 -3.37 -0.74 25.65
C ILE A 443 -4.79 -0.50 26.15
N ILE A 444 -5.55 0.37 25.49
CA ILE A 444 -6.95 0.67 25.82
C ILE A 444 -7.81 -0.60 25.75
N PHE A 445 -7.62 -1.39 24.70
CA PHE A 445 -8.34 -2.65 24.54
C PHE A 445 -8.02 -3.65 25.66
N LEU A 446 -6.76 -3.83 26.00
CA LEU A 446 -6.35 -4.74 27.09
C LEU A 446 -6.95 -4.30 28.43
N VAL A 447 -6.94 -3.00 28.73
CA VAL A 447 -7.54 -2.47 29.96
C VAL A 447 -9.06 -2.69 29.96
N ASN A 448 -9.74 -2.46 28.84
CA ASN A 448 -11.18 -2.74 28.72
C ASN A 448 -11.50 -4.23 28.90
N LEU A 449 -10.67 -5.12 28.36
CA LEU A 449 -10.82 -6.56 28.55
C LEU A 449 -10.69 -6.94 30.03
N ILE A 450 -9.73 -6.35 30.75
CA ILE A 450 -9.57 -6.55 32.19
C ILE A 450 -10.84 -6.07 32.94
N PHE A 451 -11.33 -4.87 32.62
CA PHE A 451 -12.55 -4.36 33.24
C PHE A 451 -13.74 -5.29 32.98
N LEU A 452 -13.91 -5.82 31.78
CA LEU A 452 -14.95 -6.77 31.46
C LEU A 452 -14.82 -8.06 32.30
N ILE A 453 -13.65 -8.67 32.34
CA ILE A 453 -13.40 -9.91 33.10
C ILE A 453 -13.72 -9.71 34.57
N VAL A 454 -13.20 -8.62 35.16
CA VAL A 454 -13.44 -8.30 36.58
C VAL A 454 -14.93 -8.00 36.83
N THR A 455 -15.60 -7.29 35.92
CA THR A 455 -17.02 -7.00 36.02
C THR A 455 -17.86 -8.27 35.98
N ILE A 456 -17.59 -9.19 35.05
CA ILE A 456 -18.29 -10.48 34.95
C ILE A 456 -18.02 -11.31 36.20
N TRP A 457 -16.77 -11.39 36.64
CA TRP A 457 -16.40 -12.15 37.86
C TRP A 457 -17.13 -11.63 39.12
N LYS A 458 -17.13 -10.31 39.33
CA LYS A 458 -17.86 -9.68 40.44
C LYS A 458 -19.36 -9.89 40.33
N LEU A 459 -19.88 -9.88 39.14
CA LEU A 459 -21.30 -10.12 38.88
C LEU A 459 -21.69 -11.58 39.26
N ILE A 460 -20.88 -12.56 38.84
CA ILE A 460 -21.08 -13.98 39.20
C ILE A 460 -21.00 -14.18 40.72
N GLN A 461 -19.99 -13.57 41.42
CA GLN A 461 -19.88 -13.63 42.86
C GLN A 461 -21.15 -13.10 43.55
N LYS A 462 -21.70 -11.99 43.04
CA LYS A 462 -22.90 -11.38 43.61
C LYS A 462 -24.14 -12.26 43.43
N PHE A 463 -24.23 -13.01 42.31
CA PHE A 463 -25.31 -13.96 42.08
C PHE A 463 -25.25 -15.17 42.99
N HIS A 464 -24.07 -15.66 43.31
CA HIS A 464 -23.97 -16.77 44.28
C HIS A 464 -24.36 -16.37 45.72
N SER A 465 -24.38 -15.08 46.03
CA SER A 465 -24.72 -14.57 47.36
C SER A 465 -26.19 -14.13 47.55
N LEU A 466 -26.95 -14.02 46.47
CA LEU A 466 -28.37 -13.63 46.46
C LEU A 466 -29.22 -14.82 46.03
N SER A 467 -30.34 -15.05 46.75
CA SER A 467 -31.34 -16.02 46.29
C SER A 467 -31.87 -15.68 44.88
N PRO A 468 -31.93 -16.65 43.96
CA PRO A 468 -32.18 -16.37 42.54
C PRO A 468 -33.67 -16.10 42.28
N ASP A 469 -34.08 -14.83 42.35
CA ASP A 469 -35.33 -14.40 41.70
C ASP A 469 -35.13 -14.42 40.18
N LEU A 470 -35.99 -15.15 39.48
CA LEU A 470 -35.98 -15.33 38.02
C LEU A 470 -35.92 -13.99 37.24
N THR A 471 -36.52 -12.92 37.80
CA THR A 471 -36.53 -11.57 37.21
C THR A 471 -35.18 -10.89 37.23
N ASP A 472 -34.35 -11.12 38.24
CA ASP A 472 -33.03 -10.53 38.37
C ASP A 472 -31.97 -11.28 37.51
N LEU A 473 -32.12 -12.60 37.36
CA LEU A 473 -31.37 -13.39 36.41
C LEU A 473 -31.54 -12.91 34.95
N GLN A 474 -32.75 -12.55 34.55
CA GLN A 474 -33.00 -12.00 33.21
C GLN A 474 -32.36 -10.63 33.01
N LYS A 475 -32.43 -9.73 34.00
CA LYS A 475 -31.79 -8.39 33.94
C LYS A 475 -30.31 -8.52 33.77
N VAL A 476 -29.67 -9.44 34.48
CA VAL A 476 -28.23 -9.67 34.43
C VAL A 476 -27.80 -10.30 33.12
N ARG A 477 -28.53 -11.29 32.65
CA ARG A 477 -28.27 -11.88 31.33
C ARG A 477 -28.24 -10.80 30.23
N VAL A 478 -29.25 -9.92 30.24
CA VAL A 478 -29.30 -8.80 29.29
C VAL A 478 -28.13 -7.85 29.48
N PHE A 479 -27.74 -7.53 30.72
CA PHE A 479 -26.60 -6.67 31.02
C PHE A 479 -25.29 -7.27 30.53
N VAL A 480 -25.02 -8.56 30.82
CA VAL A 480 -23.80 -9.26 30.37
C VAL A 480 -23.74 -9.33 28.84
N ILE A 481 -24.86 -9.69 28.19
CA ILE A 481 -24.89 -9.73 26.71
C ILE A 481 -24.61 -8.34 26.13
N THR A 482 -25.20 -7.28 26.71
CA THR A 482 -24.97 -5.91 26.23
C THR A 482 -23.51 -5.49 26.45
N ALA A 483 -22.91 -5.81 27.59
CA ALA A 483 -21.52 -5.50 27.89
C ALA A 483 -20.54 -6.26 26.99
N ILE A 484 -20.79 -7.54 26.72
CA ILE A 484 -19.98 -8.33 25.77
C ILE A 484 -20.14 -7.78 24.35
N ALA A 485 -21.38 -7.52 23.91
CA ALA A 485 -21.64 -6.95 22.58
C ALA A 485 -20.92 -5.61 22.42
N GLN A 486 -20.93 -4.79 23.45
CA GLN A 486 -20.28 -3.49 23.47
C GLN A 486 -18.75 -3.61 23.38
N LEU A 487 -18.13 -4.52 24.14
CA LEU A 487 -16.69 -4.77 24.05
C LEU A 487 -16.30 -5.31 22.67
N VAL A 488 -17.07 -6.25 22.14
CA VAL A 488 -16.82 -6.84 20.80
C VAL A 488 -16.93 -5.78 19.70
N LEU A 489 -17.93 -4.93 19.78
CA LEU A 489 -18.18 -3.93 18.75
C LEU A 489 -17.21 -2.73 18.82
N LEU A 490 -16.80 -2.33 20.02
CA LEU A 490 -16.08 -1.08 20.23
C LEU A 490 -14.55 -1.23 20.23
N GLY A 491 -14.01 -2.42 20.49
CA GLY A 491 -12.57 -2.60 20.63
C GLY A 491 -11.98 -3.74 19.80
N SER A 492 -12.62 -4.91 19.77
CA SER A 492 -12.05 -6.11 19.15
C SER A 492 -11.97 -6.01 17.62
N ALA A 493 -12.86 -5.24 16.99
CA ALA A 493 -12.87 -5.06 15.54
C ALA A 493 -11.52 -4.52 15.03
N TRP A 494 -10.90 -3.60 15.74
CA TRP A 494 -9.61 -2.99 15.38
C TRP A 494 -8.42 -3.94 15.54
N ILE A 495 -8.51 -4.95 16.42
CA ILE A 495 -7.48 -5.99 16.55
C ILE A 495 -7.34 -6.78 15.26
N PHE A 496 -8.44 -7.09 14.59
CA PHE A 496 -8.39 -7.78 13.29
C PHE A 496 -7.60 -6.97 12.25
N GLY A 497 -7.60 -5.65 12.33
CA GLY A 497 -6.79 -4.78 11.48
C GLY A 497 -5.29 -4.86 11.74
N VAL A 498 -4.86 -5.19 12.98
CA VAL A 498 -3.45 -5.37 13.32
C VAL A 498 -2.89 -6.68 12.74
N PHE A 499 -3.70 -7.74 12.67
CA PHE A 499 -3.31 -9.05 12.14
C PHE A 499 -3.49 -9.19 10.62
N HIS A 500 -3.89 -8.13 9.94
CA HIS A 500 -4.24 -8.13 8.53
C HIS A 500 -3.04 -7.91 7.61
N PHE A 501 -1.97 -8.69 7.74
CA PHE A 501 -0.74 -8.53 6.94
C PHE A 501 -0.51 -9.67 5.93
N GLN A 502 -1.35 -10.70 5.86
CA GLN A 502 -1.15 -11.87 5.00
C GLN A 502 -2.41 -12.24 4.21
N ARG A 503 -2.24 -12.79 3.02
CA ARG A 503 -3.34 -13.29 2.17
C ARG A 503 -4.26 -14.30 2.87
N ARG A 504 -3.73 -15.12 3.76
CA ARG A 504 -4.53 -16.08 4.57
C ARG A 504 -5.54 -15.38 5.48
N THR A 505 -5.39 -14.08 5.68
CA THR A 505 -6.23 -13.26 6.57
C THR A 505 -7.26 -12.38 5.85
N ILE A 506 -7.56 -12.64 4.57
CA ILE A 506 -8.53 -11.87 3.79
C ILE A 506 -9.92 -11.86 4.46
N ALA A 507 -10.32 -12.97 5.08
CA ALA A 507 -11.56 -13.05 5.85
C ALA A 507 -11.55 -12.07 7.04
N LEU A 508 -10.39 -11.88 7.70
CA LEU A 508 -10.24 -10.91 8.79
C LEU A 508 -10.39 -9.48 8.30
N ALA A 509 -9.97 -9.17 7.06
CA ALA A 509 -10.19 -7.87 6.45
C ALA A 509 -11.67 -7.58 6.23
N TYR A 510 -12.42 -8.54 5.70
CA TYR A 510 -13.87 -8.38 5.56
C TYR A 510 -14.55 -8.20 6.91
N ILE A 511 -14.20 -9.01 7.91
CA ILE A 511 -14.71 -8.89 9.28
C ILE A 511 -14.37 -7.52 9.86
N PHE A 512 -13.12 -7.09 9.76
CA PHE A 512 -12.64 -5.78 10.19
C PHE A 512 -13.45 -4.66 9.53
N THR A 513 -13.58 -4.70 8.21
CA THR A 513 -14.29 -3.68 7.43
C THR A 513 -15.77 -3.62 7.81
N ILE A 514 -16.47 -4.76 7.86
CA ILE A 514 -17.88 -4.81 8.21
C ILE A 514 -18.09 -4.28 9.63
N LEU A 515 -17.34 -4.78 10.63
CA LEU A 515 -17.52 -4.37 12.02
C LEU A 515 -17.27 -2.87 12.21
N ASN A 516 -16.21 -2.33 11.58
CA ASN A 516 -15.90 -0.90 11.73
C ASN A 516 -16.82 0.00 10.91
N SER A 517 -17.15 -0.37 9.67
CA SER A 517 -18.03 0.45 8.81
C SER A 517 -19.48 0.53 9.33
N PHE A 518 -19.94 -0.49 10.04
CA PHE A 518 -21.29 -0.51 10.65
C PHE A 518 -21.26 -0.20 12.16
N GLN A 519 -20.15 0.24 12.71
CA GLN A 519 -19.99 0.46 14.16
C GLN A 519 -21.04 1.40 14.73
N GLY A 520 -21.31 2.52 14.09
CA GLY A 520 -22.35 3.46 14.52
C GLY A 520 -23.76 2.86 14.44
N THR A 521 -24.03 2.03 13.44
CA THR A 521 -25.30 1.31 13.30
C THR A 521 -25.53 0.35 14.47
N PHE A 522 -24.49 -0.38 14.87
CA PHE A 522 -24.57 -1.27 16.03
C PHE A 522 -24.81 -0.52 17.33
N ILE A 523 -24.13 0.64 17.52
CA ILE A 523 -24.36 1.50 18.69
C ILE A 523 -25.82 1.96 18.71
N PHE A 524 -26.37 2.44 17.60
CA PHE A 524 -27.77 2.85 17.50
C PHE A 524 -28.74 1.71 17.81
N ILE A 525 -28.52 0.52 17.27
CA ILE A 525 -29.36 -0.64 17.54
C ILE A 525 -29.36 -0.99 19.03
N LEU A 526 -28.17 -1.08 19.65
CA LEU A 526 -28.03 -1.48 21.06
C LEU A 526 -28.64 -0.46 22.03
N HIS A 527 -28.39 0.82 21.81
CA HIS A 527 -28.73 1.87 22.78
C HIS A 527 -30.06 2.58 22.49
N CYS A 528 -30.51 2.58 21.24
CA CYS A 528 -31.77 3.24 20.87
C CYS A 528 -32.87 2.23 20.53
N VAL A 529 -32.62 1.25 19.66
CA VAL A 529 -33.66 0.33 19.18
C VAL A 529 -34.03 -0.71 20.22
N ILE A 530 -33.07 -1.32 20.91
CA ILE A 530 -33.32 -2.37 21.92
C ILE A 530 -33.79 -1.76 23.23
N ASN A 531 -33.43 -0.52 23.55
CA ASN A 531 -33.79 0.14 24.81
C ASN A 531 -35.28 0.42 24.90
N LYS A 532 -35.94 -0.18 25.91
CA LYS A 532 -37.40 -0.03 26.13
C LYS A 532 -37.81 1.42 26.41
N GLN A 533 -36.98 2.17 27.16
CA GLN A 533 -37.28 3.57 27.50
C GLN A 533 -37.25 4.46 26.25
N VAL A 534 -36.23 4.30 25.41
CA VAL A 534 -36.11 5.04 24.15
C VAL A 534 -37.25 4.72 23.20
N ARG A 535 -37.65 3.45 23.10
CA ARG A 535 -38.81 3.05 22.27
C ARG A 535 -40.13 3.66 22.74
N SER A 536 -40.31 3.82 24.05
CA SER A 536 -41.53 4.49 24.55
C SER A 536 -41.54 5.96 24.17
N GLU A 537 -40.42 6.66 24.26
CA GLU A 537 -40.26 8.06 23.83
C GLU A 537 -40.48 8.22 22.32
N TYR A 538 -39.91 7.33 21.50
CA TYR A 538 -40.15 7.34 20.06
C TYR A 538 -41.61 7.19 19.69
N ARG A 539 -42.39 6.37 20.44
CA ARG A 539 -43.86 6.27 20.24
C ARG A 539 -44.53 7.60 20.53
N VAL A 540 -44.18 8.26 21.63
CA VAL A 540 -44.73 9.57 21.98
C VAL A 540 -44.39 10.60 20.92
N TRP A 541 -43.14 10.66 20.47
CA TRP A 541 -42.72 11.58 19.40
C TRP A 541 -43.49 11.32 18.10
N PHE A 542 -43.63 10.05 17.73
CA PHE A 542 -44.36 9.67 16.52
C PHE A 542 -45.83 10.10 16.59
N VAL A 543 -46.50 9.87 17.73
CA VAL A 543 -47.90 10.29 17.93
C VAL A 543 -48.01 11.82 17.86
N ASN A 544 -47.10 12.56 18.49
CA ASN A 544 -47.09 14.02 18.46
C ASN A 544 -46.87 14.56 17.02
N VAL A 545 -45.96 13.99 16.26
CA VAL A 545 -45.74 14.35 14.86
C VAL A 545 -46.95 14.03 14.00
N CYS A 546 -47.57 12.85 14.18
CA CYS A 546 -48.78 12.50 13.46
C CYS A 546 -49.96 13.45 13.79
N ASN A 547 -50.09 13.84 15.06
CA ASN A 547 -51.10 14.81 15.47
C ASN A 547 -50.82 16.20 14.88
N PHE A 548 -49.56 16.66 14.91
CA PHE A 548 -49.16 17.92 14.29
C PHE A 548 -49.46 17.94 12.77
N LEU A 549 -49.12 16.86 12.05
CA LEU A 549 -49.43 16.73 10.62
C LEU A 549 -50.92 16.67 10.33
N LYS A 550 -51.74 16.06 11.22
CA LYS A 550 -53.21 16.11 11.12
C LYS A 550 -53.73 17.52 11.31
N VAL A 551 -53.27 18.24 12.35
CA VAL A 551 -53.67 19.62 12.61
C VAL A 551 -53.26 20.54 11.45
N SER A 552 -52.05 20.40 10.91
CA SER A 552 -51.59 21.16 9.75
C SER A 552 -52.42 20.90 8.48
N LYS A 553 -52.89 19.64 8.26
CA LYS A 553 -53.80 19.34 7.16
C LYS A 553 -55.19 19.97 7.35
N TYR A 554 -55.69 20.06 8.59
CA TYR A 554 -56.97 20.72 8.86
C TYR A 554 -56.87 22.24 8.74
N SER A 555 -55.74 22.87 9.15
CA SER A 555 -55.54 24.32 8.99
C SER A 555 -55.40 24.73 7.51
N SER A 556 -54.69 23.94 6.71
CA SER A 556 -54.56 24.23 5.26
C SER A 556 -55.90 23.99 4.49
N PHE A 557 -56.83 23.19 5.01
CA PHE A 557 -58.17 23.05 4.46
C PHE A 557 -59.10 24.16 4.90
N ALA A 558 -58.90 24.74 6.10
CA ALA A 558 -59.69 25.87 6.60
C ALA A 558 -59.36 27.18 5.87
N ASP A 559 -58.11 27.39 5.52
CA ASP A 559 -57.67 28.59 4.72
C ASP A 559 -58.14 28.54 3.26
N SER A 560 -58.52 27.35 2.73
CA SER A 560 -59.11 27.22 1.37
C SER A 560 -60.59 27.44 1.30
N PHE A 561 -61.33 27.67 2.43
CA PHE A 561 -62.76 27.94 2.51
C PHE A 561 -63.05 29.28 3.22
N GLN A 562 -62.46 30.39 2.77
CA GLN A 562 -63.04 31.71 3.03
C GLN A 562 -64.02 32.04 1.91
N PRO A 563 -65.34 32.16 2.20
CA PRO A 563 -66.26 32.69 1.21
C PRO A 563 -66.05 34.18 1.08
N SER A 564 -65.77 34.62 -0.12
CA SER A 564 -65.84 36.02 -0.55
C SER A 564 -67.27 36.52 -0.41
N SER A 565 -67.58 37.24 0.64
CA SER A 565 -68.80 38.03 0.70
C SER A 565 -68.49 39.50 0.48
N SER A 566 -68.65 39.91 -0.76
CA SER A 566 -68.97 41.30 -1.12
C SER A 566 -70.48 41.47 -0.99
N SER A 567 -70.95 42.49 -0.22
CA SER A 567 -71.85 43.53 -0.72
C SER A 567 -72.39 44.37 0.44
N GLN A 568 -72.23 45.64 0.26
CA GLN A 568 -72.89 46.72 0.94
C GLN A 568 -74.41 46.58 0.88
N VAL A 569 -75.10 46.98 1.92
CA VAL A 569 -76.24 47.93 1.87
C VAL A 569 -76.41 48.52 3.27
N GLY A 570 -76.33 49.84 3.32
CA GLY A 570 -76.70 50.63 4.49
C GLY A 570 -78.20 50.67 4.66
N THR A 571 -78.62 50.92 5.86
CA THR A 571 -79.72 51.92 6.18
C THR A 571 -79.80 52.15 7.68
N SER A 572 -79.97 53.37 7.96
CA SER A 572 -80.16 54.10 9.18
C SER A 572 -81.38 53.66 10.05
N ALA A 573 -81.26 54.19 11.24
CA ALA A 573 -82.33 54.72 12.11
C ALA A 573 -82.88 53.80 13.24
N THR A 574 -82.64 54.30 14.38
CA THR A 574 -83.49 54.86 15.44
C THR A 574 -84.04 53.94 16.49
N ASP A 575 -83.77 54.38 17.74
CA ASP A 575 -84.60 54.41 18.97
C ASP A 575 -85.19 53.08 19.56
N GLU A 576 -84.73 52.72 20.66
CA GLU A 576 -85.08 52.84 22.08
C GLU A 576 -84.20 52.07 22.99
#